data_db06b3f3104149966e3acac1b5a766e8
#
_entry.id   db06b3f3104149966e3acac1b5a766e8
#
_cell.length_a   1.000
_cell.length_b   1.000
_cell.length_c   1.000
_cell.angle_alpha   90.00
_cell.angle_beta   90.00
_cell.angle_gamma   90.00
#
_symmetry.space_group_name_H-M   'P 1'
#
loop_
_entity.id
_entity.type
_entity.pdbx_description
1 polymer ?
#
loop_
_entity_poly.entity_id
_entity_poly.type
_entity_poly.pdbx_seq_one_letter_code
_entity_poly.pdbx_strand_id
1 'polypeptide(L)'
;MSEAEPIRFGPSPSPAEAQEPTPAPAWAYLLRCPDGSLYGGWTNDLARRVKAHRSGKGGARYTKSHGRDAVRLAYAEKCADKSAALKREAALKRLPKADKEALAARWAADNKITLRMATPDDAAAVCALYNWYVRHGTQTFQYAPSTVEEYRANIAHVRENAPFILAESADGRLQGFACAHLWHEREAYSWDVETTVYCAPDCVGQGVGGRLYRALLALLKAQGYYNAFALVAGNNRQSNDFHRALGFKKMATEKRTGYKFGQWLDLDYWVMVLHEGGGEPQPVRKTLTDAEIAEAMG
;
A
#
# COMPACT_ATOMS: atom_id res chain seq x y z
N MET A 1 11.83 -20.32 43.38
CA MET A 1 12.27 -19.54 42.21
C MET A 1 11.98 -20.43 41.01
N SER A 2 10.88 -20.16 40.29
CA SER A 2 10.54 -20.92 39.08
C SER A 2 11.39 -20.37 37.93
N GLU A 3 12.26 -21.20 37.40
CA GLU A 3 12.99 -20.88 36.18
C GLU A 3 11.95 -20.75 35.04
N ALA A 4 11.85 -19.57 34.49
CA ALA A 4 11.02 -19.36 33.32
C ALA A 4 11.59 -20.19 32.15
N GLU A 5 10.81 -21.11 31.60
CA GLU A 5 11.23 -21.86 30.42
C GLU A 5 11.57 -20.85 29.27
N PRO A 6 12.70 -21.08 28.57
CA PRO A 6 13.06 -20.21 27.46
C PRO A 6 12.01 -20.29 26.37
N ILE A 7 11.56 -19.12 25.89
CA ILE A 7 10.65 -19.00 24.76
C ILE A 7 11.28 -19.72 23.56
N ARG A 8 10.72 -20.84 23.15
CA ARG A 8 11.14 -21.59 21.97
C ARG A 8 10.47 -20.97 20.75
N PHE A 9 11.22 -20.14 20.03
CA PHE A 9 10.81 -19.72 18.69
C PHE A 9 10.86 -20.93 17.76
N GLY A 10 9.80 -21.14 16.99
CA GLY A 10 9.81 -22.12 15.91
C GLY A 10 10.92 -21.82 14.89
N PRO A 11 11.36 -22.81 14.10
CA PRO A 11 12.38 -22.59 13.08
C PRO A 11 11.94 -21.48 12.12
N SER A 12 12.88 -20.59 11.80
CA SER A 12 12.66 -19.60 10.74
C SER A 12 12.23 -20.32 9.47
N PRO A 13 11.16 -19.89 8.78
CA PRO A 13 10.77 -20.52 7.52
C PRO A 13 11.97 -20.53 6.58
N SER A 14 12.27 -21.70 6.01
CA SER A 14 13.25 -21.78 4.94
C SER A 14 12.80 -20.90 3.76
N PRO A 15 13.71 -20.31 2.99
CA PRO A 15 13.35 -19.70 1.72
C PRO A 15 12.51 -20.74 0.96
N ALA A 16 11.30 -20.36 0.53
CA ALA A 16 10.54 -21.21 -0.37
C ALA A 16 11.48 -21.67 -1.47
N GLU A 17 11.51 -22.98 -1.75
CA GLU A 17 12.38 -23.57 -2.77
C GLU A 17 12.41 -22.64 -3.95
N ALA A 18 13.63 -22.26 -4.40
CA ALA A 18 13.84 -21.22 -5.38
C ALA A 18 13.00 -21.56 -6.62
N GLN A 19 11.84 -20.94 -6.71
CA GLN A 19 11.03 -20.99 -7.92
C GLN A 19 11.91 -20.42 -9.02
N GLU A 20 12.00 -21.13 -10.13
CA GLU A 20 12.70 -20.65 -11.32
C GLU A 20 12.35 -19.18 -11.55
N PRO A 21 13.32 -18.31 -11.86
CA PRO A 21 13.05 -16.88 -11.97
C PRO A 21 11.99 -16.68 -13.04
N THR A 22 10.76 -16.40 -12.58
CA THR A 22 9.68 -16.00 -13.49
C THR A 22 10.18 -14.81 -14.29
N PRO A 23 10.10 -14.83 -15.62
CA PRO A 23 10.59 -13.74 -16.45
C PRO A 23 9.99 -12.43 -15.95
N ALA A 24 10.83 -11.41 -15.79
CA ALA A 24 10.40 -10.11 -15.26
C ALA A 24 9.20 -9.62 -16.06
N PRO A 25 8.10 -9.21 -15.40
CA PRO A 25 6.88 -8.79 -16.07
C PRO A 25 7.20 -7.62 -17.01
N ALA A 26 6.70 -7.69 -18.24
CA ALA A 26 6.80 -6.60 -19.20
C ALA A 26 5.42 -5.93 -19.36
N TRP A 27 5.42 -4.61 -19.47
CA TRP A 27 4.19 -3.81 -19.51
C TRP A 27 4.23 -2.84 -20.69
N ALA A 28 3.12 -2.72 -21.44
CA ALA A 28 2.84 -1.58 -22.29
C ALA A 28 1.86 -0.66 -21.57
N TYR A 29 2.05 0.66 -21.64
CA TYR A 29 1.25 1.60 -20.86
C TYR A 29 0.99 2.92 -21.58
N LEU A 30 -0.05 3.64 -21.15
CA LEU A 30 -0.30 5.04 -21.49
C LEU A 30 -0.26 5.87 -20.20
N LEU A 31 0.39 7.02 -20.27
CA LEU A 31 0.37 8.05 -19.23
C LEU A 31 -0.42 9.25 -19.73
N ARG A 32 -1.30 9.79 -18.89
CA ARG A 32 -1.94 11.09 -19.13
C ARG A 32 -1.04 12.18 -18.60
N CYS A 33 -0.71 13.11 -19.47
CA CYS A 33 0.01 14.33 -19.10
C CYS A 33 -0.97 15.42 -18.64
N PRO A 34 -0.49 16.47 -17.93
CA PRO A 34 -1.33 17.59 -17.47
C PRO A 34 -2.07 18.33 -18.56
N ASP A 35 -1.53 18.40 -19.77
CA ASP A 35 -2.16 18.98 -20.97
C ASP A 35 -3.24 18.08 -21.59
N GLY A 36 -3.57 16.95 -20.97
CA GLY A 36 -4.53 15.97 -21.45
C GLY A 36 -3.99 15.01 -22.52
N SER A 37 -2.74 15.15 -22.96
CA SER A 37 -2.16 14.22 -23.93
C SER A 37 -1.88 12.85 -23.34
N LEU A 38 -1.83 11.80 -24.18
CA LEU A 38 -1.51 10.43 -23.80
C LEU A 38 -0.16 10.02 -24.37
N TYR A 39 0.79 9.73 -23.49
CA TYR A 39 2.12 9.22 -23.81
C TYR A 39 2.19 7.69 -23.68
N GLY A 40 2.59 6.99 -24.73
CA GLY A 40 2.79 5.54 -24.74
C GLY A 40 4.23 5.13 -24.46
N GLY A 41 4.40 4.07 -23.66
CA GLY A 41 5.70 3.50 -23.31
C GLY A 41 5.61 2.01 -22.93
N TRP A 42 6.78 1.40 -22.76
CA TRP A 42 6.90 0.06 -22.20
C TRP A 42 7.89 0.07 -21.03
N THR A 43 7.81 -0.95 -20.16
CA THR A 43 8.72 -1.12 -19.02
C THR A 43 8.65 -2.55 -18.47
N ASN A 44 9.70 -2.98 -17.78
CA ASN A 44 9.69 -4.17 -16.93
C ASN A 44 9.31 -3.88 -15.47
N ASP A 45 9.17 -2.60 -15.09
CA ASP A 45 8.76 -2.16 -13.76
C ASP A 45 7.87 -0.91 -13.89
N LEU A 46 6.55 -1.15 -13.85
CA LEU A 46 5.55 -0.10 -14.07
C LEU A 46 5.59 0.96 -12.98
N ALA A 47 5.72 0.56 -11.72
CA ALA A 47 5.72 1.47 -10.58
C ALA A 47 6.93 2.41 -10.62
N ARG A 48 8.14 1.85 -10.79
CA ARG A 48 9.37 2.61 -10.94
C ARG A 48 9.32 3.55 -12.14
N ARG A 49 8.75 3.08 -13.25
CA ARG A 49 8.66 3.86 -14.48
C ARG A 49 7.71 5.05 -14.35
N VAL A 50 6.54 4.87 -13.75
CA VAL A 50 5.60 5.96 -13.46
C VAL A 50 6.24 6.98 -12.50
N LYS A 51 6.92 6.52 -11.44
CA LYS A 51 7.68 7.37 -10.51
C LYS A 51 8.76 8.19 -11.24
N ALA A 52 9.51 7.57 -12.17
CA ALA A 52 10.53 8.25 -12.97
C ALA A 52 9.94 9.36 -13.86
N HIS A 53 8.75 9.15 -14.42
CA HIS A 53 8.06 10.17 -15.19
C HIS A 53 7.60 11.36 -14.31
N ARG A 54 7.08 11.09 -13.12
CA ARG A 54 6.67 12.11 -12.15
C ARG A 54 7.85 12.91 -11.60
N SER A 55 8.93 12.25 -11.23
CA SER A 55 10.12 12.92 -10.65
C SER A 55 10.99 13.65 -11.69
N GLY A 56 10.77 13.39 -12.97
CA GLY A 56 11.61 13.93 -14.05
C GLY A 56 13.02 13.30 -14.13
N LYS A 57 13.39 12.42 -13.18
CA LYS A 57 14.66 11.69 -13.19
C LYS A 57 14.48 10.38 -13.97
N GLY A 58 15.01 10.29 -15.19
CA GLY A 58 14.87 9.09 -16.06
C GLY A 58 13.55 8.97 -16.83
N GLY A 59 12.64 9.94 -16.74
CA GLY A 59 11.41 10.00 -17.53
C GLY A 59 11.69 10.38 -19.00
N ALA A 60 10.73 10.12 -19.89
CA ALA A 60 10.85 10.49 -21.30
C ALA A 60 10.90 12.02 -21.48
N ARG A 61 11.56 12.49 -22.54
CA ARG A 61 11.60 13.92 -22.92
C ARG A 61 10.19 14.50 -23.02
N TYR A 62 9.26 13.75 -23.60
CA TYR A 62 7.86 14.16 -23.79
C TYR A 62 7.19 14.55 -22.47
N THR A 63 7.25 13.70 -21.45
CA THR A 63 6.62 13.99 -20.15
C THR A 63 7.33 15.13 -19.40
N LYS A 64 8.59 15.39 -19.71
CA LYS A 64 9.34 16.53 -19.14
C LYS A 64 8.86 17.89 -19.67
N SER A 65 8.45 17.96 -20.94
CA SER A 65 7.98 19.19 -21.58
C SER A 65 6.50 19.50 -21.33
N HIS A 66 5.69 18.49 -20.90
CA HIS A 66 4.24 18.59 -20.75
C HIS A 66 3.78 18.61 -19.27
N GLY A 67 4.67 18.98 -18.34
CA GLY A 67 4.37 19.04 -16.89
C GLY A 67 4.59 17.72 -16.16
N ARG A 68 5.40 17.73 -15.10
CA ARG A 68 5.91 16.50 -14.45
C ARG A 68 5.03 15.99 -13.34
N ASP A 69 4.55 16.88 -12.48
CA ASP A 69 4.01 16.51 -11.16
C ASP A 69 2.61 15.91 -11.20
N ALA A 70 1.88 16.07 -12.31
CA ALA A 70 0.53 15.57 -12.49
C ALA A 70 0.39 14.43 -13.53
N VAL A 71 1.50 13.78 -13.91
CA VAL A 71 1.46 12.62 -14.81
C VAL A 71 0.76 11.46 -14.10
N ARG A 72 -0.27 10.87 -14.73
CA ARG A 72 -1.08 9.76 -14.18
C ARG A 72 -1.06 8.56 -15.11
N LEU A 73 -1.06 7.35 -14.54
CA LEU A 73 -1.29 6.13 -15.31
C LEU A 73 -2.73 6.16 -15.86
N ALA A 74 -2.87 6.00 -17.16
CA ALA A 74 -4.15 6.00 -17.85
C ALA A 74 -4.52 4.64 -18.44
N TYR A 75 -3.51 3.78 -18.68
CA TYR A 75 -3.68 2.43 -19.18
C TYR A 75 -2.43 1.61 -18.92
N ALA A 76 -2.57 0.34 -18.56
CA ALA A 76 -1.48 -0.61 -18.49
C ALA A 76 -1.95 -2.01 -18.89
N GLU A 77 -1.11 -2.71 -19.62
CA GLU A 77 -1.33 -4.09 -20.07
C GLU A 77 -0.07 -4.91 -19.79
N LYS A 78 -0.22 -6.03 -19.10
CA LYS A 78 0.87 -6.97 -18.86
C LYS A 78 1.10 -7.79 -20.13
N CYS A 79 2.34 -7.85 -20.59
CA CYS A 79 2.76 -8.58 -21.77
C CYS A 79 3.56 -9.82 -21.36
N ALA A 80 3.58 -10.84 -22.21
CA ALA A 80 4.29 -12.08 -21.94
C ALA A 80 5.81 -11.85 -21.75
N ASP A 81 6.38 -10.95 -22.55
CA ASP A 81 7.81 -10.63 -22.52
C ASP A 81 8.07 -9.20 -23.04
N LYS A 82 9.35 -8.82 -23.06
CA LYS A 82 9.82 -7.52 -23.57
C LYS A 82 9.46 -7.30 -25.05
N SER A 83 9.54 -8.35 -25.89
CA SER A 83 9.25 -8.23 -27.32
C SER A 83 7.77 -7.93 -27.54
N ALA A 84 6.89 -8.64 -26.84
CA ALA A 84 5.45 -8.38 -26.84
C ALA A 84 5.12 -6.97 -26.35
N ALA A 85 5.77 -6.50 -25.29
CA ALA A 85 5.57 -5.16 -24.76
C ALA A 85 5.99 -4.06 -25.75
N LEU A 86 7.11 -4.24 -26.45
CA LEU A 86 7.58 -3.32 -27.49
C LEU A 86 6.62 -3.28 -28.69
N LYS A 87 6.13 -4.43 -29.15
CA LYS A 87 5.14 -4.53 -30.24
C LYS A 87 3.84 -3.81 -29.81
N ARG A 88 3.41 -4.02 -28.57
CA ARG A 88 2.20 -3.40 -28.04
C ARG A 88 2.36 -1.89 -27.87
N GLU A 89 3.50 -1.41 -27.36
CA GLU A 89 3.83 0.02 -27.32
C GLU A 89 3.73 0.67 -28.70
N ALA A 90 4.34 0.05 -29.72
CA ALA A 90 4.28 0.57 -31.09
C ALA A 90 2.84 0.63 -31.62
N ALA A 91 2.03 -0.39 -31.32
CA ALA A 91 0.61 -0.40 -31.67
C ALA A 91 -0.16 0.73 -30.94
N LEU A 92 0.03 0.88 -29.63
CA LEU A 92 -0.59 1.97 -28.85
C LEU A 92 -0.24 3.36 -29.39
N LYS A 93 1.01 3.59 -29.79
CA LYS A 93 1.46 4.87 -30.34
C LYS A 93 0.75 5.22 -31.66
N ARG A 94 0.45 4.22 -32.49
CA ARG A 94 -0.21 4.40 -33.79
C ARG A 94 -1.72 4.63 -33.68
N LEU A 95 -2.35 4.29 -32.56
CA LEU A 95 -3.79 4.50 -32.37
C LEU A 95 -4.16 5.98 -32.51
N PRO A 96 -5.31 6.29 -33.12
CA PRO A 96 -5.92 7.61 -33.05
C PRO A 96 -6.12 8.06 -31.60
N LYS A 97 -6.21 9.37 -31.39
CA LYS A 97 -6.43 9.94 -30.05
C LYS A 97 -7.71 9.38 -29.40
N ALA A 98 -8.79 9.30 -30.17
CA ALA A 98 -10.08 8.79 -29.70
C ALA A 98 -9.98 7.35 -29.19
N ASP A 99 -9.26 6.48 -29.89
CA ASP A 99 -9.09 5.07 -29.49
C ASP A 99 -8.23 4.93 -28.23
N LYS A 100 -7.18 5.77 -28.09
CA LYS A 100 -6.40 5.85 -26.85
C LYS A 100 -7.26 6.29 -25.66
N GLU A 101 -8.14 7.27 -25.87
CA GLU A 101 -9.08 7.75 -24.84
C GLU A 101 -10.10 6.66 -24.48
N ALA A 102 -10.63 5.93 -25.45
CA ALA A 102 -11.54 4.81 -25.21
C ALA A 102 -10.85 3.69 -24.40
N LEU A 103 -9.60 3.33 -24.76
CA LEU A 103 -8.80 2.38 -23.98
C LEU A 103 -8.57 2.87 -22.54
N ALA A 104 -8.21 4.13 -22.36
CA ALA A 104 -7.97 4.71 -21.04
C ALA A 104 -9.26 4.75 -20.20
N ALA A 105 -10.40 5.11 -20.81
CA ALA A 105 -11.69 5.14 -20.14
C ALA A 105 -12.15 3.74 -19.71
N ARG A 106 -12.02 2.75 -20.60
CA ARG A 106 -12.32 1.36 -20.27
C ARG A 106 -11.42 0.84 -19.16
N TRP A 107 -10.11 1.05 -19.27
CA TRP A 107 -9.16 0.64 -18.24
C TRP A 107 -9.46 1.28 -16.88
N ALA A 108 -9.85 2.57 -16.87
CA ALA A 108 -10.24 3.27 -15.64
C ALA A 108 -11.52 2.69 -15.04
N ALA A 109 -12.48 2.26 -15.85
CA ALA A 109 -13.71 1.61 -15.39
C ALA A 109 -13.39 0.21 -14.82
N ASP A 110 -12.60 -0.59 -15.55
CA ASP A 110 -12.19 -1.95 -15.16
C ASP A 110 -11.29 -1.94 -13.90
N ASN A 111 -10.53 -0.86 -13.70
CA ASN A 111 -9.62 -0.67 -12.55
C ASN A 111 -10.17 0.36 -11.54
N LYS A 112 -11.47 0.63 -11.57
CA LYS A 112 -12.12 1.46 -10.56
C LYS A 112 -11.98 0.79 -9.20
N ILE A 113 -11.40 1.53 -8.26
CA ILE A 113 -11.24 1.08 -6.88
C ILE A 113 -12.28 1.80 -6.03
N THR A 114 -13.01 1.05 -5.25
CA THR A 114 -13.92 1.56 -4.23
C THR A 114 -13.29 1.32 -2.85
N LEU A 115 -13.37 2.32 -1.98
CA LEU A 115 -12.97 2.16 -0.58
C LEU A 115 -14.23 1.94 0.27
N ARG A 116 -14.13 1.06 1.25
CA ARG A 116 -15.17 0.85 2.26
C ARG A 116 -14.60 0.40 3.59
N MET A 117 -15.38 0.52 4.64
CA MET A 117 -15.05 -0.07 5.94
C MET A 117 -15.11 -1.61 5.84
N ALA A 118 -14.15 -2.26 6.49
CA ALA A 118 -14.16 -3.72 6.62
C ALA A 118 -15.25 -4.19 7.60
N THR A 119 -15.73 -5.38 7.39
CA THR A 119 -16.58 -6.12 8.34
C THR A 119 -15.89 -7.43 8.73
N PRO A 120 -16.29 -8.10 9.80
CA PRO A 120 -15.75 -9.42 10.14
C PRO A 120 -15.91 -10.47 9.03
N ASP A 121 -16.86 -10.29 8.10
CA ASP A 121 -17.06 -11.20 6.96
C ASP A 121 -15.94 -11.11 5.92
N ASP A 122 -15.18 -10.04 5.92
CA ASP A 122 -14.03 -9.85 5.04
C ASP A 122 -12.77 -10.61 5.47
N ALA A 123 -12.83 -11.25 6.65
CA ALA A 123 -11.69 -11.90 7.29
C ALA A 123 -10.96 -12.88 6.37
N ALA A 124 -11.68 -13.67 5.58
CA ALA A 124 -11.07 -14.65 4.70
C ALA A 124 -10.19 -14.00 3.62
N ALA A 125 -10.68 -12.94 2.97
CA ALA A 125 -9.93 -12.22 1.92
C ALA A 125 -8.74 -11.45 2.50
N VAL A 126 -8.94 -10.77 3.63
CA VAL A 126 -7.88 -10.00 4.31
C VAL A 126 -6.78 -10.93 4.82
N CYS A 127 -7.15 -12.04 5.48
CA CYS A 127 -6.23 -13.05 5.97
C CYS A 127 -5.41 -13.67 4.83
N ALA A 128 -6.05 -14.01 3.71
CA ALA A 128 -5.36 -14.57 2.55
C ALA A 128 -4.30 -13.61 2.00
N LEU A 129 -4.66 -12.31 1.88
CA LEU A 129 -3.74 -11.27 1.43
C LEU A 129 -2.55 -11.09 2.38
N TYR A 130 -2.80 -10.98 3.70
CA TYR A 130 -1.75 -10.84 4.69
C TYR A 130 -0.83 -12.06 4.72
N ASN A 131 -1.39 -13.27 4.71
CA ASN A 131 -0.64 -14.51 4.73
C ASN A 131 0.23 -14.71 3.49
N TRP A 132 -0.13 -14.07 2.36
CA TRP A 132 0.79 -14.03 1.22
C TRP A 132 2.11 -13.36 1.61
N TYR A 133 2.06 -12.22 2.32
CA TYR A 133 3.25 -11.51 2.79
C TYR A 133 4.00 -12.26 3.89
N VAL A 134 3.28 -12.97 4.77
CA VAL A 134 3.91 -13.84 5.77
C VAL A 134 4.81 -14.88 5.09
N ARG A 135 4.33 -15.50 4.00
CA ARG A 135 5.05 -16.58 3.29
C ARG A 135 6.11 -16.10 2.32
N HIS A 136 5.98 -14.90 1.74
CA HIS A 136 6.78 -14.49 0.59
C HIS A 136 7.65 -13.25 0.81
N GLY A 137 7.56 -12.60 1.98
CA GLY A 137 8.26 -11.34 2.17
C GLY A 137 8.63 -11.01 3.60
N THR A 138 9.38 -9.93 3.74
CA THR A 138 9.86 -9.38 5.00
C THR A 138 9.03 -8.17 5.47
N GLN A 139 7.90 -7.89 4.81
CA GLN A 139 7.00 -6.78 5.16
C GLN A 139 6.31 -6.99 6.50
N THR A 140 6.22 -8.23 6.95
CA THR A 140 5.82 -8.62 8.30
C THR A 140 6.87 -9.57 8.87
N PHE A 141 7.12 -9.45 10.18
CA PHE A 141 8.06 -10.33 10.89
C PHE A 141 7.39 -11.60 11.41
N GLN A 142 6.09 -11.77 11.17
CA GLN A 142 5.36 -12.97 11.51
C GLN A 142 5.85 -14.17 10.67
N TYR A 143 5.99 -15.33 11.32
CA TYR A 143 6.45 -16.58 10.69
C TYR A 143 5.29 -17.47 10.27
N ALA A 144 4.38 -17.74 11.20
CA ALA A 144 3.23 -18.60 10.96
C ALA A 144 2.08 -17.81 10.34
N PRO A 145 1.41 -18.33 9.32
CA PRO A 145 0.18 -17.73 8.80
C PRO A 145 -0.90 -17.65 9.89
N SER A 146 -1.65 -16.55 9.87
CA SER A 146 -2.84 -16.39 10.71
C SER A 146 -4.01 -17.22 10.18
N THR A 147 -4.95 -17.54 11.08
CA THR A 147 -6.24 -18.15 10.73
C THR A 147 -7.28 -17.09 10.34
N VAL A 148 -8.34 -17.51 9.68
CA VAL A 148 -9.47 -16.63 9.32
C VAL A 148 -10.17 -16.12 10.58
N GLU A 149 -10.29 -16.96 11.61
CA GLU A 149 -10.91 -16.61 12.89
C GLU A 149 -10.11 -15.53 13.64
N GLU A 150 -8.78 -15.64 13.66
CA GLU A 150 -7.92 -14.60 14.23
C GLU A 150 -8.10 -13.26 13.50
N TYR A 151 -8.21 -13.29 12.16
CA TYR A 151 -8.46 -12.07 11.39
C TYR A 151 -9.87 -11.52 11.59
N ARG A 152 -10.87 -12.38 11.76
CA ARG A 152 -12.24 -11.98 12.11
C ARG A 152 -12.28 -11.23 13.43
N ALA A 153 -11.63 -11.79 14.44
CA ALA A 153 -11.49 -11.16 15.75
C ALA A 153 -10.69 -9.85 15.68
N ASN A 154 -9.60 -9.84 14.91
CA ASN A 154 -8.78 -8.64 14.71
C ASN A 154 -9.57 -7.50 14.05
N ILE A 155 -10.30 -7.76 12.96
CA ILE A 155 -11.13 -6.76 12.29
C ILE A 155 -12.16 -6.19 13.27
N ALA A 156 -12.85 -7.04 14.03
CA ALA A 156 -13.82 -6.62 15.02
C ALA A 156 -13.18 -5.73 16.10
N HIS A 157 -12.06 -6.18 16.67
CA HIS A 157 -11.34 -5.45 17.73
C HIS A 157 -10.79 -4.10 17.24
N VAL A 158 -10.15 -4.06 16.09
CA VAL A 158 -9.64 -2.80 15.52
C VAL A 158 -10.75 -1.80 15.34
N ARG A 159 -11.90 -2.23 14.82
CA ARG A 159 -13.03 -1.36 14.54
C ARG A 159 -13.74 -0.79 15.77
N GLU A 160 -13.45 -1.28 16.95
CA GLU A 160 -13.90 -0.68 18.19
C GLU A 160 -13.29 0.71 18.44
N ASN A 161 -12.08 0.95 17.95
CA ASN A 161 -11.31 2.16 18.26
C ASN A 161 -10.82 2.89 17.00
N ALA A 162 -10.51 2.19 15.92
CA ALA A 162 -9.86 2.76 14.74
C ALA A 162 -10.46 2.22 13.42
N PRO A 163 -10.22 2.89 12.28
CA PRO A 163 -10.69 2.42 10.99
C PRO A 163 -9.94 1.16 10.53
N PHE A 164 -10.70 0.23 9.94
CA PHE A 164 -10.18 -0.84 9.10
C PHE A 164 -10.85 -0.71 7.74
N ILE A 165 -10.09 -0.34 6.69
CA ILE A 165 -10.63 -0.03 5.37
C ILE A 165 -10.09 -0.97 4.30
N LEU A 166 -10.93 -1.27 3.33
CA LEU A 166 -10.63 -2.11 2.19
C LEU A 166 -10.66 -1.30 0.90
N ALA A 167 -9.84 -1.72 -0.04
CA ALA A 167 -9.90 -1.28 -1.44
C ALA A 167 -10.34 -2.47 -2.30
N GLU A 168 -11.41 -2.29 -3.06
CA GLU A 168 -11.97 -3.32 -3.94
C GLU A 168 -11.99 -2.84 -5.39
N SER A 169 -11.72 -3.75 -6.32
CA SER A 169 -11.93 -3.53 -7.74
C SER A 169 -13.43 -3.60 -8.09
N ALA A 170 -13.77 -3.20 -9.30
CA ALA A 170 -15.15 -3.17 -9.79
C ALA A 170 -15.85 -4.56 -9.76
N ASP A 171 -15.08 -5.64 -9.83
CA ASP A 171 -15.55 -7.02 -9.71
C ASP A 171 -15.61 -7.53 -8.26
N GLY A 172 -15.39 -6.67 -7.26
CA GLY A 172 -15.43 -6.99 -5.83
C GLY A 172 -14.19 -7.69 -5.28
N ARG A 173 -13.09 -7.80 -6.06
CA ARG A 173 -11.85 -8.42 -5.59
C ARG A 173 -11.09 -7.45 -4.67
N LEU A 174 -10.61 -7.96 -3.53
CA LEU A 174 -9.77 -7.19 -2.61
C LEU A 174 -8.44 -6.80 -3.28
N GLN A 175 -8.17 -5.51 -3.35
CA GLN A 175 -6.95 -4.91 -3.89
C GLN A 175 -5.95 -4.52 -2.81
N GLY A 176 -6.42 -4.38 -1.58
CA GLY A 176 -5.62 -4.04 -0.42
C GLY A 176 -6.47 -3.64 0.77
N PHE A 177 -5.82 -3.49 1.91
CA PHE A 177 -6.43 -2.99 3.12
C PHE A 177 -5.48 -2.04 3.86
N ALA A 178 -6.05 -1.18 4.70
CA ALA A 178 -5.31 -0.38 5.66
C ALA A 178 -6.09 -0.31 6.98
N CYS A 179 -5.37 -0.33 8.08
CA CYS A 179 -5.95 -0.24 9.42
C CYS A 179 -5.00 0.45 10.39
N ALA A 180 -5.49 0.73 11.59
CA ALA A 180 -4.67 1.27 12.66
C ALA A 180 -4.95 0.54 13.96
N HIS A 181 -3.91 0.37 14.77
CA HIS A 181 -3.96 -0.18 16.11
C HIS A 181 -3.48 0.89 17.09
N LEU A 182 -3.90 0.82 18.36
CA LEU A 182 -3.32 1.67 19.39
C LEU A 182 -1.81 1.42 19.47
N TRP A 183 -1.05 2.51 19.60
CA TRP A 183 0.42 2.43 19.65
C TRP A 183 0.93 1.67 20.88
N HIS A 184 0.31 1.92 22.02
CA HIS A 184 0.61 1.27 23.29
C HIS A 184 -0.66 1.13 24.15
N GLU A 185 -0.65 0.21 25.13
CA GLU A 185 -1.81 -0.10 25.98
C GLU A 185 -2.08 0.95 27.08
N ARG A 186 -1.07 1.78 27.44
CA ARG A 186 -1.23 2.75 28.54
C ARG A 186 -2.02 3.97 28.06
N GLU A 187 -2.90 4.49 28.93
CA GLU A 187 -3.85 5.55 28.61
C GLU A 187 -3.20 6.84 28.07
N ALA A 188 -1.97 7.17 28.52
CA ALA A 188 -1.25 8.34 28.04
C ALA A 188 -0.89 8.27 26.54
N TYR A 189 -1.00 7.10 25.90
CA TYR A 189 -0.81 6.89 24.47
C TYR A 189 -2.12 6.80 23.66
N SER A 190 -3.26 7.11 24.27
CA SER A 190 -4.60 6.95 23.65
C SER A 190 -4.79 7.74 22.36
N TRP A 191 -3.94 8.71 22.08
CA TRP A 191 -3.98 9.54 20.86
C TRP A 191 -3.00 9.12 19.77
N ASP A 192 -2.28 8.02 20.00
CA ASP A 192 -1.25 7.51 19.10
C ASP A 192 -1.67 6.16 18.51
N VAL A 193 -1.46 6.01 17.21
CA VAL A 193 -1.79 4.76 16.50
C VAL A 193 -0.63 4.27 15.63
N GLU A 194 -0.48 2.95 15.54
CA GLU A 194 0.30 2.29 14.51
C GLU A 194 -0.57 2.01 13.30
N THR A 195 -0.10 2.41 12.13
CA THR A 195 -0.83 2.25 10.86
C THR A 195 -0.21 1.16 10.00
N THR A 196 -1.08 0.39 9.35
CA THR A 196 -0.70 -0.73 8.50
C THR A 196 -1.38 -0.61 7.13
N VAL A 197 -0.66 -0.96 6.06
CA VAL A 197 -1.22 -1.07 4.71
C VAL A 197 -0.60 -2.26 3.98
N TYR A 198 -1.46 -3.07 3.37
CA TYR A 198 -1.08 -4.15 2.47
C TYR A 198 -1.88 -4.04 1.17
N CYS A 199 -1.20 -4.21 0.03
CA CYS A 199 -1.84 -4.24 -1.29
C CYS A 199 -1.67 -5.63 -1.91
N ALA A 200 -2.62 -6.05 -2.71
CA ALA A 200 -2.45 -7.28 -3.49
C ALA A 200 -1.18 -7.16 -4.37
N PRO A 201 -0.37 -8.22 -4.48
CA PRO A 201 0.94 -8.15 -5.16
C PRO A 201 0.87 -7.65 -6.60
N ASP A 202 -0.21 -7.95 -7.30
CA ASP A 202 -0.48 -7.52 -8.68
C ASP A 202 -0.98 -6.07 -8.78
N CYS A 203 -1.35 -5.44 -7.65
CA CYS A 203 -1.84 -4.05 -7.59
C CYS A 203 -0.78 -3.07 -7.08
N VAL A 204 0.38 -3.57 -6.68
CA VAL A 204 1.47 -2.73 -6.16
C VAL A 204 1.94 -1.74 -7.24
N GLY A 205 2.08 -0.46 -6.85
CA GLY A 205 2.47 0.62 -7.77
C GLY A 205 1.33 1.24 -8.58
N GLN A 206 0.11 0.73 -8.49
CA GLN A 206 -1.06 1.27 -9.19
C GLN A 206 -1.79 2.38 -8.41
N GLY A 207 -1.28 2.76 -7.23
CA GLY A 207 -1.83 3.86 -6.43
C GLY A 207 -2.83 3.43 -5.36
N VAL A 208 -3.18 2.13 -5.29
CA VAL A 208 -4.12 1.57 -4.31
C VAL A 208 -3.70 1.92 -2.88
N GLY A 209 -2.45 1.60 -2.51
CA GLY A 209 -1.93 1.90 -1.18
C GLY A 209 -2.00 3.38 -0.83
N GLY A 210 -1.74 4.26 -1.80
CA GLY A 210 -1.84 5.71 -1.59
C GLY A 210 -3.27 6.20 -1.35
N ARG A 211 -4.27 5.59 -1.98
CA ARG A 211 -5.69 5.89 -1.72
C ARG A 211 -6.09 5.40 -0.33
N LEU A 212 -5.81 4.13 -0.04
CA LEU A 212 -6.08 3.53 1.27
C LEU A 212 -5.47 4.36 2.41
N TYR A 213 -4.21 4.72 2.27
CA TYR A 213 -3.49 5.37 3.36
C TYR A 213 -3.94 6.81 3.59
N ARG A 214 -4.22 7.56 2.52
CA ARG A 214 -4.81 8.91 2.66
C ARG A 214 -6.19 8.86 3.31
N ALA A 215 -7.04 7.92 2.93
CA ALA A 215 -8.34 7.73 3.56
C ALA A 215 -8.18 7.36 5.04
N LEU A 216 -7.29 6.41 5.37
CA LEU A 216 -7.01 6.03 6.76
C LEU A 216 -6.58 7.23 7.59
N LEU A 217 -5.59 8.01 7.11
CA LEU A 217 -5.08 9.19 7.82
C LEU A 217 -6.16 10.28 8.00
N ALA A 218 -7.03 10.47 7.00
CA ALA A 218 -8.15 11.41 7.09
C ALA A 218 -9.16 10.97 8.17
N LEU A 219 -9.51 9.68 8.21
CA LEU A 219 -10.40 9.11 9.23
C LEU A 219 -9.80 9.21 10.63
N LEU A 220 -8.52 8.85 10.80
CA LEU A 220 -7.82 8.96 12.07
C LEU A 220 -7.76 10.41 12.58
N LYS A 221 -7.48 11.34 11.68
CA LYS A 221 -7.51 12.76 11.99
C LYS A 221 -8.90 13.22 12.42
N ALA A 222 -9.95 12.80 11.72
CA ALA A 222 -11.34 13.12 12.08
C ALA A 222 -11.75 12.51 13.42
N GLN A 223 -11.21 11.35 13.80
CA GLN A 223 -11.42 10.77 15.13
C GLN A 223 -10.70 11.52 16.25
N GLY A 224 -9.67 12.32 15.95
CA GLY A 224 -8.90 13.07 16.93
C GLY A 224 -7.60 12.40 17.37
N TYR A 225 -7.09 11.44 16.60
CA TYR A 225 -5.73 10.91 16.83
C TYR A 225 -4.67 11.95 16.46
N TYR A 226 -3.61 12.03 17.27
CA TYR A 226 -2.54 13.03 17.13
C TYR A 226 -1.36 12.53 16.31
N ASN A 227 -0.94 11.30 16.50
CA ASN A 227 0.20 10.73 15.79
C ASN A 227 -0.17 9.41 15.14
N ALA A 228 0.29 9.25 13.90
CA ALA A 228 0.27 7.99 13.18
C ALA A 228 1.71 7.48 13.01
N PHE A 229 1.99 6.32 13.56
CA PHE A 229 3.26 5.63 13.40
C PHE A 229 3.17 4.57 12.32
N ALA A 230 4.29 4.28 11.67
CA ALA A 230 4.41 3.15 10.76
C ALA A 230 5.76 2.46 10.96
N LEU A 231 5.73 1.14 11.05
CA LEU A 231 6.89 0.28 11.22
C LEU A 231 7.19 -0.41 9.89
N VAL A 232 8.39 -0.19 9.37
CA VAL A 232 8.77 -0.65 8.04
C VAL A 232 10.08 -1.41 8.11
N ALA A 233 10.12 -2.64 7.58
CA ALA A 233 11.37 -3.37 7.45
C ALA A 233 12.40 -2.55 6.65
N GLY A 234 13.61 -2.41 7.16
CA GLY A 234 14.63 -1.51 6.62
C GLY A 234 15.04 -1.83 5.17
N ASN A 235 14.92 -3.10 4.76
CA ASN A 235 15.14 -3.56 3.39
C ASN A 235 13.97 -3.28 2.44
N ASN A 236 12.79 -2.90 2.95
CA ASN A 236 11.61 -2.56 2.16
C ASN A 236 11.67 -1.11 1.65
N ARG A 237 12.56 -0.87 0.67
CA ARG A 237 12.77 0.46 0.07
C ARG A 237 11.47 1.08 -0.46
N GLN A 238 10.58 0.25 -1.03
CA GLN A 238 9.32 0.71 -1.59
C GLN A 238 8.43 1.33 -0.52
N SER A 239 8.24 0.65 0.62
CA SER A 239 7.45 1.15 1.73
C SER A 239 8.10 2.38 2.39
N ASN A 240 9.42 2.37 2.58
CA ASN A 240 10.17 3.52 3.10
C ASN A 240 9.99 4.77 2.22
N ASP A 241 10.09 4.61 0.89
CA ASP A 241 9.86 5.71 -0.06
C ASP A 241 8.39 6.16 -0.08
N PHE A 242 7.46 5.21 0.09
CA PHE A 242 6.03 5.47 0.15
C PHE A 242 5.66 6.34 1.35
N HIS A 243 6.10 5.99 2.56
CA HIS A 243 5.84 6.78 3.76
C HIS A 243 6.48 8.17 3.67
N ARG A 244 7.72 8.26 3.17
CA ARG A 244 8.35 9.57 2.92
C ARG A 244 7.54 10.44 1.96
N ALA A 245 7.01 9.86 0.88
CA ALA A 245 6.22 10.57 -0.12
C ALA A 245 4.86 11.03 0.39
N LEU A 246 4.31 10.37 1.41
CA LEU A 246 3.09 10.78 2.12
C LEU A 246 3.33 11.87 3.17
N GLY A 247 4.59 12.19 3.47
CA GLY A 247 4.94 13.22 4.44
C GLY A 247 5.34 12.70 5.82
N PHE A 248 5.41 11.37 6.01
CA PHE A 248 5.98 10.81 7.23
C PHE A 248 7.45 11.19 7.38
N LYS A 249 7.86 11.43 8.63
CA LYS A 249 9.25 11.67 9.00
C LYS A 249 9.82 10.41 9.64
N LYS A 250 11.01 10.00 9.19
CA LYS A 250 11.71 8.88 9.82
C LYS A 250 12.21 9.32 11.20
N MET A 251 11.79 8.61 12.23
CA MET A 251 12.08 8.89 13.62
C MET A 251 13.31 8.13 14.12
N ALA A 252 13.37 6.83 13.82
CA ALA A 252 14.43 5.94 14.28
C ALA A 252 14.66 4.77 13.33
N THR A 253 15.77 4.06 13.52
CA THR A 253 16.02 2.73 12.97
C THR A 253 16.53 1.82 14.08
N GLU A 254 15.82 0.76 14.34
CA GLU A 254 16.25 -0.31 15.23
C GLU A 254 17.02 -1.34 14.42
N LYS A 255 18.28 -1.57 14.80
CA LYS A 255 19.19 -2.41 14.04
C LYS A 255 19.05 -3.88 14.42
N ARG A 256 18.95 -4.76 13.40
CA ARG A 256 18.95 -6.21 13.58
C ARG A 256 17.92 -6.69 14.62
N THR A 257 16.72 -6.09 14.57
CA THR A 257 15.66 -6.38 15.53
C THR A 257 14.77 -7.54 15.13
N GLY A 258 14.73 -7.90 13.84
CA GLY A 258 13.99 -9.04 13.30
C GLY A 258 14.90 -10.00 12.55
N TYR A 259 14.57 -11.32 12.60
CA TYR A 259 15.26 -12.34 11.82
C TYR A 259 14.24 -13.11 11.00
N LYS A 260 14.34 -13.12 9.66
CA LYS A 260 13.42 -13.85 8.79
C LYS A 260 14.10 -14.24 7.47
N PHE A 261 13.79 -15.40 6.95
CA PHE A 261 14.37 -15.94 5.70
C PHE A 261 15.92 -15.91 5.70
N GLY A 262 16.54 -16.31 6.82
CA GLY A 262 17.99 -16.40 6.93
C GLY A 262 18.73 -15.07 7.06
N GLN A 263 18.02 -13.94 7.27
CA GLN A 263 18.64 -12.62 7.37
C GLN A 263 18.14 -11.81 8.56
N TRP A 264 19.04 -11.03 9.15
CA TRP A 264 18.70 -10.01 10.12
C TRP A 264 18.13 -8.78 9.43
N LEU A 265 17.06 -8.23 9.97
CA LEU A 265 16.33 -7.10 9.44
C LEU A 265 16.37 -5.94 10.43
N ASP A 266 16.58 -4.74 9.91
CA ASP A 266 16.35 -3.50 10.63
C ASP A 266 14.86 -3.16 10.60
N LEU A 267 14.39 -2.39 11.56
CA LEU A 267 13.05 -1.83 11.61
C LEU A 267 13.14 -0.29 11.61
N ASP A 268 12.52 0.32 10.63
CA ASP A 268 12.43 1.77 10.48
C ASP A 268 11.12 2.28 11.07
N TYR A 269 11.21 3.23 11.97
CA TYR A 269 10.08 3.90 12.61
C TYR A 269 9.79 5.22 11.88
N TRP A 270 8.57 5.38 11.43
CA TRP A 270 8.07 6.57 10.76
C TRP A 270 6.94 7.18 11.56
N VAL A 271 6.82 8.51 11.58
CA VAL A 271 5.77 9.23 12.27
C VAL A 271 5.18 10.32 11.39
N MET A 272 3.87 10.47 11.45
CA MET A 272 3.14 11.62 10.94
C MET A 272 2.33 12.26 12.05
N VAL A 273 2.50 13.55 12.25
CA VAL A 273 1.68 14.36 13.14
C VAL A 273 0.39 14.72 12.41
N LEU A 274 -0.76 14.28 12.92
CA LEU A 274 -2.09 14.53 12.35
C LEU A 274 -2.71 15.82 12.88
N HIS A 275 -2.41 16.17 14.14
CA HIS A 275 -2.83 17.41 14.79
C HIS A 275 -1.62 18.13 15.37
N GLU A 276 -1.43 19.37 14.98
CA GLU A 276 -0.45 20.27 15.58
C GLU A 276 -1.16 21.10 16.67
N GLY A 277 -0.61 21.14 17.86
CA GLY A 277 -1.11 21.96 18.95
C GLY A 277 -0.76 21.41 20.34
N GLY A 278 -0.68 22.29 21.33
CA GLY A 278 -0.27 22.04 22.72
C GLY A 278 -1.38 22.42 23.68
N GLY A 279 -2.55 21.84 23.58
CA GLY A 279 -3.63 21.96 24.56
C GLY A 279 -3.96 20.59 25.14
N GLU A 280 -4.90 20.56 26.09
CA GLU A 280 -5.45 19.28 26.56
C GLU A 280 -6.18 18.59 25.42
N PRO A 281 -5.77 17.36 25.05
CA PRO A 281 -6.37 16.64 23.94
C PRO A 281 -7.81 16.23 24.28
N GLN A 282 -8.70 16.37 23.31
CA GLN A 282 -10.05 15.82 23.46
C GLN A 282 -10.02 14.29 23.33
N PRO A 283 -10.94 13.57 23.98
CA PRO A 283 -11.06 12.13 23.82
C PRO A 283 -11.23 11.73 22.34
N VAL A 284 -10.54 10.67 21.92
CA VAL A 284 -10.66 10.11 20.57
C VAL A 284 -12.10 9.62 20.35
N ARG A 285 -12.71 10.02 19.25
CA ARG A 285 -14.05 9.58 18.85
C ARG A 285 -14.01 8.16 18.26
N LYS A 286 -14.75 7.24 18.85
CA LYS A 286 -14.84 5.85 18.34
C LYS A 286 -15.65 5.75 17.05
N THR A 287 -16.61 6.65 16.86
CA THR A 287 -17.52 6.64 15.71
C THR A 287 -17.38 7.92 14.90
N LEU A 288 -17.45 7.76 13.59
CA LEU A 288 -17.53 8.84 12.61
C LEU A 288 -18.92 8.81 11.96
N THR A 289 -19.40 9.94 11.49
CA THR A 289 -20.62 10.03 10.70
C THR A 289 -20.40 9.47 9.30
N ASP A 290 -21.46 9.02 8.63
CA ASP A 290 -21.39 8.56 7.23
C ASP A 290 -20.83 9.63 6.30
N ALA A 291 -21.11 10.91 6.56
CA ALA A 291 -20.58 12.03 5.79
C ALA A 291 -19.03 12.14 5.92
N GLU A 292 -18.50 12.06 7.13
CA GLU A 292 -17.05 12.07 7.39
C GLU A 292 -16.36 10.87 6.74
N ILE A 293 -17.00 9.70 6.80
CA ILE A 293 -16.50 8.48 6.14
C ILE A 293 -16.50 8.65 4.63
N ALA A 294 -17.59 9.14 4.05
CA ALA A 294 -17.71 9.37 2.62
C ALA A 294 -16.68 10.40 2.11
N GLU A 295 -16.48 11.51 2.83
CA GLU A 295 -15.48 12.52 2.51
C GLU A 295 -14.05 11.94 2.51
N ALA A 296 -13.70 11.16 3.51
CA ALA A 296 -12.38 10.56 3.62
C ALA A 296 -12.11 9.51 2.54
N MET A 297 -13.12 8.79 2.08
CA MET A 297 -13.01 7.70 1.12
C MET A 297 -13.18 8.16 -0.35
N GLY A 298 -13.71 9.33 -0.61
CA GLY A 298 -13.82 10.17 -1.81
C GLY A 298 -13.86 9.58 -3.13
#